data_2c25032992c9a182fe829346d96ff82c
#
_entry.id   2c25032992c9a182fe829346d96ff82c
#
_cell.length_a   1.000
_cell.length_b   1.000
_cell.length_c   1.000
_cell.angle_alpha   90.00
_cell.angle_beta   90.00
_cell.angle_gamma   90.00
#
_symmetry.space_group_name_H-M   'P 1'
#
loop_
_entity.id
_entity.type
_entity.pdbx_description
1 polymer ?
#
loop_
_entity_poly.entity_id
_entity_poly.type
_entity_poly.pdbx_seq_one_letter_code
_entity_poly.pdbx_strand_id
1 'polypeptide(L)'
;MGKITVITGGTSGIGRGIAEKILAESATEDRIFVTSGHDEKKAAAFLESLPEEKRSQVILMKADMSSYDEMMVFVEALKKQADHIDWLVSNAGISTYAKYEDYSFEEWTRIVNTNLSVPVFMVKELRPLMVEGGSVLFTGSYAGQQAYSSSLVYGVTKAAIHFLTKSLVKEFEPKGITVNAIAPGFIETPWHSARTQESYDRINRKIALHRFGTVEEVADMAYAVLSNGYMNGSVVDIHGGYDFF
;
A
#
# COMPACT_ATOMS: atom_id res chain seq x y z
N MET A 1 -18.02 8.64 -16.77
CA MET A 1 -17.52 9.15 -15.49
C MET A 1 -16.11 8.62 -15.34
N GLY A 2 -15.13 9.48 -15.03
CA GLY A 2 -13.75 9.04 -14.85
C GLY A 2 -13.60 8.16 -13.64
N LYS A 3 -12.64 7.24 -13.65
CA LYS A 3 -12.32 6.41 -12.48
C LYS A 3 -11.71 7.23 -11.36
N ILE A 4 -12.06 6.90 -10.12
CA ILE A 4 -11.46 7.47 -8.93
C ILE A 4 -10.68 6.40 -8.18
N THR A 5 -9.39 6.65 -8.04
CA THR A 5 -8.48 5.81 -7.25
C THR A 5 -8.02 6.55 -6.00
N VAL A 6 -7.98 5.86 -4.87
CA VAL A 6 -7.43 6.38 -3.60
C VAL A 6 -6.22 5.54 -3.21
N ILE A 7 -5.07 6.19 -2.93
CA ILE A 7 -3.82 5.50 -2.57
C ILE A 7 -3.24 6.13 -1.30
N THR A 8 -3.08 5.35 -0.25
CA THR A 8 -2.39 5.83 0.95
C THR A 8 -0.87 5.65 0.86
N GLY A 9 -0.11 6.69 1.27
CA GLY A 9 1.34 6.68 1.19
C GLY A 9 1.88 6.61 -0.24
N GLY A 10 1.17 7.25 -1.19
CA GLY A 10 1.47 7.15 -2.62
C GLY A 10 2.53 8.13 -3.15
N THR A 11 3.25 8.85 -2.28
CA THR A 11 4.28 9.81 -2.70
C THR A 11 5.71 9.25 -2.71
N SER A 12 5.90 8.00 -2.30
CA SER A 12 7.21 7.33 -2.27
C SER A 12 7.11 5.81 -2.37
N GLY A 13 8.23 5.15 -2.73
CA GLY A 13 8.36 3.70 -2.75
C GLY A 13 7.27 3.01 -3.58
N ILE A 14 6.77 1.89 -3.08
CA ILE A 14 5.76 1.05 -3.77
C ILE A 14 4.48 1.85 -4.08
N GLY A 15 3.98 2.65 -3.12
CA GLY A 15 2.77 3.45 -3.33
C GLY A 15 2.91 4.45 -4.47
N ARG A 16 4.10 5.07 -4.60
CA ARG A 16 4.42 5.96 -5.72
C ARG A 16 4.41 5.20 -7.06
N GLY A 17 5.08 4.07 -7.13
CA GLY A 17 5.07 3.26 -8.35
C GLY A 17 3.67 2.82 -8.76
N ILE A 18 2.82 2.43 -7.80
CA ILE A 18 1.41 2.10 -8.07
C ILE A 18 0.67 3.33 -8.62
N ALA A 19 0.86 4.51 -8.03
CA ALA A 19 0.25 5.75 -8.52
C ALA A 19 0.71 6.09 -9.95
N GLU A 20 2.00 6.02 -10.21
CA GLU A 20 2.58 6.27 -11.55
C GLU A 20 2.08 5.26 -12.59
N LYS A 21 1.98 3.96 -12.24
CA LYS A 21 1.44 2.93 -13.13
C LYS A 21 -0.03 3.18 -13.45
N ILE A 22 -0.86 3.48 -12.44
CA ILE A 22 -2.28 3.78 -12.66
C ILE A 22 -2.44 5.04 -13.52
N LEU A 23 -1.63 6.08 -13.28
CA LEU A 23 -1.63 7.31 -14.10
C LEU A 23 -1.25 7.04 -15.56
N ALA A 24 -0.26 6.17 -15.81
CA ALA A 24 0.15 5.83 -17.17
C ALA A 24 -0.99 5.17 -17.97
N GLU A 25 -1.83 4.39 -17.31
CA GLU A 25 -2.95 3.66 -17.90
C GLU A 25 -4.30 4.43 -17.83
N SER A 26 -4.31 5.62 -17.18
CA SER A 26 -5.53 6.37 -16.91
C SER A 26 -6.01 7.19 -18.11
N ALA A 27 -7.33 7.31 -18.26
CA ALA A 27 -7.96 8.29 -19.13
C ALA A 27 -7.84 9.70 -18.54
N THR A 28 -8.07 10.73 -19.34
CA THR A 28 -7.89 12.14 -18.93
C THR A 28 -8.85 12.56 -17.81
N GLU A 29 -10.03 11.98 -17.76
CA GLU A 29 -11.06 12.23 -16.75
C GLU A 29 -10.85 11.50 -15.42
N ASP A 30 -9.90 10.54 -15.35
CA ASP A 30 -9.62 9.77 -14.14
C ASP A 30 -8.91 10.64 -13.11
N ARG A 31 -9.16 10.39 -11.83
CA ARG A 31 -8.53 11.11 -10.71
C ARG A 31 -7.92 10.14 -9.72
N ILE A 32 -6.77 10.53 -9.18
CA ILE A 32 -6.06 9.76 -8.16
C ILE A 32 -5.85 10.63 -6.93
N PHE A 33 -6.47 10.26 -5.84
CA PHE A 33 -6.25 10.85 -4.51
C PHE A 33 -5.09 10.14 -3.84
N VAL A 34 -4.04 10.87 -3.54
CA VAL A 34 -2.80 10.31 -2.96
C VAL A 34 -2.57 10.94 -1.60
N THR A 35 -2.47 10.12 -0.54
CA THR A 35 -2.08 10.67 0.74
C THR A 35 -0.57 10.74 0.88
N SER A 36 -0.10 11.83 1.50
CA SER A 36 1.23 11.96 2.06
C SER A 36 1.13 12.20 3.57
N GLY A 37 2.12 11.71 4.34
CA GLY A 37 2.26 12.09 5.74
C GLY A 37 2.75 13.53 5.89
N HIS A 38 3.70 13.75 6.81
CA HIS A 38 4.19 15.11 7.12
C HIS A 38 5.25 15.67 6.16
N ASP A 39 5.75 14.88 5.20
CA ASP A 39 6.83 15.30 4.29
C ASP A 39 6.28 15.99 3.03
N GLU A 40 6.04 17.29 3.16
CA GLU A 40 5.54 18.13 2.05
C GLU A 40 6.54 18.22 0.89
N LYS A 41 7.85 18.10 1.16
CA LYS A 41 8.87 18.11 0.10
C LYS A 41 8.78 16.88 -0.78
N LYS A 42 8.55 15.70 -0.17
CA LYS A 42 8.33 14.46 -0.96
C LYS A 42 7.05 14.53 -1.78
N ALA A 43 6.00 15.12 -1.22
CA ALA A 43 4.74 15.31 -1.93
C ALA A 43 4.91 16.22 -3.15
N ALA A 44 5.60 17.36 -3.00
CA ALA A 44 5.90 18.27 -4.09
C ALA A 44 6.79 17.60 -5.16
N ALA A 45 7.88 16.94 -4.74
CA ALA A 45 8.79 16.24 -5.64
C ALA A 45 8.09 15.11 -6.43
N PHE A 46 7.12 14.43 -5.83
CA PHE A 46 6.29 13.46 -6.54
C PHE A 46 5.50 14.13 -7.67
N LEU A 47 4.77 15.21 -7.40
CA LEU A 47 4.02 15.94 -8.44
C LEU A 47 4.93 16.48 -9.56
N GLU A 48 6.07 17.07 -9.19
CA GLU A 48 7.03 17.61 -10.16
C GLU A 48 7.62 16.53 -11.08
N SER A 49 7.74 15.30 -10.59
CA SER A 49 8.26 14.16 -11.36
C SER A 49 7.27 13.61 -12.39
N LEU A 50 5.98 13.92 -12.25
CA LEU A 50 4.95 13.44 -13.17
C LEU A 50 4.96 14.23 -14.48
N PRO A 51 4.59 13.60 -15.61
CA PRO A 51 4.31 14.31 -16.86
C PRO A 51 3.30 15.45 -16.63
N GLU A 52 3.52 16.60 -17.24
CA GLU A 52 2.71 17.82 -16.99
C GLU A 52 1.22 17.57 -17.21
N GLU A 53 0.87 16.86 -18.26
CA GLU A 53 -0.50 16.48 -18.63
C GLU A 53 -1.18 15.55 -17.62
N LYS A 54 -0.40 14.83 -16.79
CA LYS A 54 -0.92 13.91 -15.75
C LYS A 54 -1.07 14.56 -14.38
N ARG A 55 -0.42 15.70 -14.13
CA ARG A 55 -0.43 16.36 -12.81
C ARG A 55 -1.82 16.77 -12.35
N SER A 56 -2.66 17.22 -13.29
CA SER A 56 -4.04 17.63 -12.98
C SER A 56 -4.95 16.49 -12.52
N GLN A 57 -4.57 15.23 -12.80
CA GLN A 57 -5.31 14.05 -12.37
C GLN A 57 -5.00 13.66 -10.91
N VAL A 58 -3.93 14.19 -10.31
CA VAL A 58 -3.48 13.85 -8.96
C VAL A 58 -3.92 14.90 -7.95
N ILE A 59 -4.63 14.46 -6.93
CA ILE A 59 -5.02 15.26 -5.77
C ILE A 59 -4.22 14.77 -4.56
N LEU A 60 -3.27 15.60 -4.11
CA LEU A 60 -2.53 15.31 -2.88
C LEU A 60 -3.36 15.67 -1.66
N MET A 61 -3.41 14.75 -0.70
CA MET A 61 -4.07 14.95 0.58
C MET A 61 -3.10 14.64 1.72
N LYS A 62 -2.99 15.56 2.68
CA LYS A 62 -2.17 15.33 3.87
C LYS A 62 -2.93 14.48 4.87
N ALA A 63 -2.33 13.37 5.32
CA ALA A 63 -2.90 12.53 6.37
C ALA A 63 -1.81 11.66 7.02
N ASP A 64 -1.71 11.69 8.34
CA ASP A 64 -0.91 10.73 9.10
C ASP A 64 -1.73 9.46 9.34
N MET A 65 -1.38 8.40 8.62
CA MET A 65 -2.04 7.10 8.76
C MET A 65 -1.66 6.35 10.06
N SER A 66 -0.92 6.95 10.98
CA SER A 66 -0.74 6.42 12.34
C SER A 66 -1.81 6.92 13.31
N SER A 67 -2.58 7.95 12.92
CA SER A 67 -3.64 8.58 13.71
C SER A 67 -5.02 8.27 13.14
N TYR A 68 -5.89 7.71 14.00
CA TYR A 68 -7.29 7.50 13.63
C TYR A 68 -8.01 8.82 13.34
N ASP A 69 -7.76 9.85 14.14
CA ASP A 69 -8.43 11.15 13.99
C ASP A 69 -8.02 11.84 12.67
N GLU A 70 -6.73 11.81 12.32
CA GLU A 70 -6.27 12.36 11.04
C GLU A 70 -6.80 11.55 9.84
N MET A 71 -6.89 10.24 9.97
CA MET A 71 -7.54 9.40 8.96
C MET A 71 -9.01 9.78 8.79
N MET A 72 -9.75 10.06 9.87
CA MET A 72 -11.14 10.53 9.76
C MET A 72 -11.26 11.90 9.11
N VAL A 73 -10.35 12.84 9.42
CA VAL A 73 -10.28 14.14 8.72
C VAL A 73 -10.05 13.93 7.22
N PHE A 74 -9.14 13.04 6.86
CA PHE A 74 -8.89 12.67 5.46
C PHE A 74 -10.16 12.08 4.80
N VAL A 75 -10.82 11.14 5.45
CA VAL A 75 -12.05 10.50 4.93
C VAL A 75 -13.14 11.52 4.66
N GLU A 76 -13.37 12.45 5.60
CA GLU A 76 -14.38 13.50 5.44
C GLU A 76 -14.01 14.54 4.37
N ALA A 77 -12.72 14.83 4.21
CA ALA A 77 -12.25 15.69 3.13
C ALA A 77 -12.37 15.02 1.76
N LEU A 78 -12.11 13.72 1.68
CA LEU A 78 -12.28 12.92 0.46
C LEU A 78 -13.75 12.83 0.05
N LYS A 79 -14.68 12.55 0.98
CA LYS A 79 -16.13 12.51 0.73
C LYS A 79 -16.69 13.81 0.13
N LYS A 80 -16.04 14.94 0.37
CA LYS A 80 -16.44 16.25 -0.21
C LYS A 80 -15.94 16.45 -1.64
N GLN A 81 -14.96 15.66 -2.09
CA GLN A 81 -14.27 15.82 -3.37
C GLN A 81 -14.48 14.64 -4.32
N ALA A 82 -14.86 13.49 -3.79
CA ALA A 82 -15.11 12.26 -4.52
C ALA A 82 -16.53 11.78 -4.25
N ASP A 83 -17.29 11.54 -5.30
CA ASP A 83 -18.67 11.02 -5.25
C ASP A 83 -18.70 9.48 -5.32
N HIS A 84 -17.61 8.86 -5.75
CA HIS A 84 -17.43 7.41 -5.82
C HIS A 84 -15.95 7.03 -5.70
N ILE A 85 -15.65 5.75 -5.53
CA ILE A 85 -14.30 5.15 -5.53
C ILE A 85 -14.35 3.84 -6.31
N ASP A 86 -13.55 3.74 -7.36
CA ASP A 86 -13.36 2.50 -8.11
C ASP A 86 -12.30 1.62 -7.46
N TRP A 87 -11.15 2.21 -7.11
CA TRP A 87 -10.02 1.50 -6.53
C TRP A 87 -9.53 2.15 -5.24
N LEU A 88 -9.37 1.34 -4.21
CA LEU A 88 -8.79 1.75 -2.93
C LEU A 88 -7.51 0.95 -2.66
N VAL A 89 -6.36 1.63 -2.67
CA VAL A 89 -5.05 1.04 -2.38
C VAL A 89 -4.59 1.46 -0.99
N SER A 90 -4.67 0.55 -0.04
CA SER A 90 -4.18 0.72 1.33
C SER A 90 -2.71 0.29 1.39
N ASN A 91 -1.81 1.26 1.17
CA ASN A 91 -0.38 1.01 1.04
C ASN A 91 0.46 1.59 2.19
N ALA A 92 0.05 2.69 2.81
CA ALA A 92 0.81 3.31 3.89
C ALA A 92 1.21 2.28 4.97
N GLY A 93 2.45 2.34 5.42
CA GLY A 93 2.95 1.43 6.44
C GLY A 93 4.30 1.87 6.98
N ILE A 94 4.63 1.42 8.17
CA ILE A 94 5.88 1.67 8.88
C ILE A 94 6.43 0.40 9.52
N SER A 95 7.71 0.41 9.87
CA SER A 95 8.37 -0.67 10.61
C SER A 95 9.33 -0.08 11.65
N THR A 96 9.96 -0.95 12.43
CA THR A 96 11.04 -0.62 13.34
C THR A 96 12.19 -1.58 13.17
N TYR A 97 13.39 -1.15 13.55
CA TYR A 97 14.58 -2.01 13.69
C TYR A 97 14.85 -2.39 15.15
N ALA A 98 13.99 -1.98 16.09
CA ALA A 98 14.10 -2.36 17.48
C ALA A 98 14.11 -3.89 17.65
N LYS A 99 14.90 -4.40 18.59
CA LYS A 99 14.84 -5.79 19.00
C LYS A 99 13.60 -6.03 19.87
N TYR A 100 13.20 -7.29 20.03
CA TYR A 100 12.02 -7.65 20.81
C TYR A 100 12.03 -7.10 22.24
N GLU A 101 13.17 -7.18 22.90
CA GLU A 101 13.38 -6.70 24.26
C GLU A 101 13.31 -5.17 24.42
N ASP A 102 13.49 -4.42 23.31
CA ASP A 102 13.55 -2.97 23.29
C ASP A 102 12.22 -2.32 22.85
N TYR A 103 11.17 -3.09 22.54
CA TYR A 103 9.90 -2.52 22.11
C TYR A 103 9.22 -1.74 23.23
N SER A 104 8.92 -0.46 22.98
CA SER A 104 7.95 0.26 23.80
C SER A 104 6.51 -0.06 23.38
N PHE A 105 5.57 0.10 24.30
CA PHE A 105 4.16 -0.05 24.00
C PHE A 105 3.68 1.01 22.99
N GLU A 106 4.23 2.22 23.03
CA GLU A 106 3.95 3.32 22.13
C GLU A 106 4.39 3.00 20.70
N GLU A 107 5.60 2.46 20.54
CA GLU A 107 6.10 2.05 19.23
C GLU A 107 5.28 0.91 18.64
N TRP A 108 4.99 -0.10 19.47
CA TRP A 108 4.08 -1.19 19.09
C TRP A 108 2.74 -0.65 18.59
N THR A 109 2.09 0.20 19.41
CA THR A 109 0.77 0.77 19.11
C THR A 109 0.80 1.60 17.83
N ARG A 110 1.83 2.43 17.64
CA ARG A 110 1.99 3.24 16.43
C ARG A 110 2.09 2.38 15.18
N ILE A 111 2.85 1.28 15.22
CA ILE A 111 3.00 0.37 14.07
C ILE A 111 1.69 -0.40 13.81
N VAL A 112 1.04 -0.90 14.86
CA VAL A 112 -0.26 -1.58 14.74
C VAL A 112 -1.32 -0.63 14.18
N ASN A 113 -1.37 0.60 14.65
CA ASN A 113 -2.32 1.59 14.15
C ASN A 113 -2.09 1.86 12.66
N THR A 114 -0.85 2.20 12.27
CA THR A 114 -0.54 2.54 10.88
C THR A 114 -0.79 1.37 9.92
N ASN A 115 -0.36 0.16 10.30
CA ASN A 115 -0.35 -0.97 9.38
C ASN A 115 -1.65 -1.78 9.39
N LEU A 116 -2.47 -1.67 10.44
CA LEU A 116 -3.63 -2.53 10.62
C LEU A 116 -4.88 -1.74 11.03
N SER A 117 -4.89 -1.06 12.20
CA SER A 117 -6.12 -0.48 12.72
C SER A 117 -6.69 0.59 11.79
N VAL A 118 -5.86 1.57 11.41
CA VAL A 118 -6.27 2.66 10.50
C VAL A 118 -6.71 2.13 9.13
N PRO A 119 -5.99 1.23 8.45
CA PRO A 119 -6.46 0.56 7.25
C PRO A 119 -7.84 -0.09 7.36
N VAL A 120 -8.11 -0.82 8.45
CA VAL A 120 -9.41 -1.47 8.68
C VAL A 120 -10.54 -0.43 8.73
N PHE A 121 -10.37 0.61 9.53
CA PHE A 121 -11.39 1.63 9.69
C PHE A 121 -11.54 2.51 8.46
N MET A 122 -10.45 2.86 7.80
CA MET A 122 -10.49 3.61 6.54
C MET A 122 -11.32 2.87 5.47
N VAL A 123 -11.07 1.58 5.29
CA VAL A 123 -11.82 0.75 4.34
C VAL A 123 -13.31 0.70 4.73
N LYS A 124 -13.61 0.56 6.03
CA LYS A 124 -14.99 0.59 6.55
C LYS A 124 -15.68 1.92 6.21
N GLU A 125 -15.02 3.06 6.49
CA GLU A 125 -15.60 4.39 6.31
C GLU A 125 -15.73 4.80 4.82
N LEU A 126 -14.87 4.27 3.95
CA LEU A 126 -14.91 4.52 2.50
C LEU A 126 -15.79 3.54 1.72
N ARG A 127 -16.16 2.39 2.32
CA ARG A 127 -17.03 1.38 1.69
C ARG A 127 -18.31 1.94 1.05
N PRO A 128 -19.02 2.91 1.67
CA PRO A 128 -20.22 3.48 1.06
C PRO A 128 -19.98 4.15 -0.30
N LEU A 129 -18.80 4.72 -0.51
CA LEU A 129 -18.40 5.36 -1.78
C LEU A 129 -17.92 4.35 -2.83
N MET A 130 -17.56 3.12 -2.43
CA MET A 130 -17.07 2.11 -3.38
C MET A 130 -18.18 1.73 -4.37
N VAL A 131 -17.86 1.79 -5.67
CA VAL A 131 -18.76 1.37 -6.73
C VAL A 131 -18.95 -0.14 -6.75
N GLU A 132 -20.03 -0.60 -7.37
CA GLU A 132 -20.22 -2.00 -7.71
C GLU A 132 -19.11 -2.46 -8.66
N GLY A 133 -18.51 -3.63 -8.38
CA GLY A 133 -17.36 -4.14 -9.13
C GLY A 133 -16.04 -3.42 -8.90
N GLY A 134 -15.97 -2.53 -7.91
CA GLY A 134 -14.72 -1.87 -7.50
C GLY A 134 -13.68 -2.84 -6.92
N SER A 135 -12.50 -2.34 -6.56
CA SER A 135 -11.41 -3.17 -6.02
C SER A 135 -10.70 -2.52 -4.84
N VAL A 136 -10.43 -3.31 -3.80
CA VAL A 136 -9.58 -2.96 -2.65
C VAL A 136 -8.27 -3.75 -2.74
N LEU A 137 -7.15 -3.06 -2.68
CA LEU A 137 -5.81 -3.66 -2.65
C LEU A 137 -5.07 -3.26 -1.38
N PHE A 138 -4.62 -4.24 -0.61
CA PHE A 138 -3.72 -4.02 0.51
C PHE A 138 -2.27 -4.29 0.11
N THR A 139 -1.36 -3.44 0.56
CA THR A 139 0.08 -3.76 0.55
C THR A 139 0.41 -4.56 1.80
N GLY A 140 0.41 -5.87 1.63
CA GLY A 140 0.92 -6.84 2.61
C GLY A 140 2.44 -6.83 2.68
N SER A 141 3.03 -7.96 2.93
CA SER A 141 4.48 -8.23 2.83
C SER A 141 4.72 -9.72 2.93
N TYR A 142 5.76 -10.21 2.28
CA TYR A 142 6.21 -11.59 2.49
C TYR A 142 6.61 -11.87 3.96
N ALA A 143 7.00 -10.84 4.72
CA ALA A 143 7.21 -10.92 6.17
C ALA A 143 5.94 -11.28 6.98
N GLY A 144 4.75 -11.19 6.40
CA GLY A 144 3.50 -11.65 7.01
C GLY A 144 3.25 -13.15 6.84
N GLN A 145 4.06 -13.83 6.02
CA GLN A 145 3.99 -15.29 5.78
C GLN A 145 5.18 -16.01 6.39
N GLN A 146 6.37 -15.40 6.33
CA GLN A 146 7.62 -15.96 6.80
C GLN A 146 8.29 -15.06 7.84
N ALA A 147 8.63 -15.66 8.98
CA ALA A 147 9.35 -14.97 10.06
C ALA A 147 10.84 -14.87 9.73
N TYR A 148 11.20 -14.01 8.79
CA TYR A 148 12.59 -13.70 8.53
C TYR A 148 12.96 -12.33 9.13
N SER A 149 14.12 -11.85 9.03
CA SER A 149 14.81 -10.71 9.61
C SER A 149 14.07 -9.36 9.81
N SER A 150 12.77 -9.26 9.65
CA SER A 150 12.06 -8.01 9.88
C SER A 150 11.60 -7.87 11.33
N SER A 151 11.19 -6.68 11.69
CA SER A 151 10.59 -6.39 13.00
C SER A 151 9.40 -7.34 13.25
N LEU A 152 9.34 -7.91 14.46
CA LEU A 152 8.27 -8.82 14.87
C LEU A 152 6.88 -8.17 14.68
N VAL A 153 6.69 -6.94 15.18
CA VAL A 153 5.40 -6.24 15.08
C VAL A 153 5.00 -5.99 13.62
N TYR A 154 5.97 -5.68 12.75
CA TYR A 154 5.70 -5.51 11.33
C TYR A 154 5.16 -6.82 10.70
N GLY A 155 5.85 -7.94 10.93
CA GLY A 155 5.40 -9.25 10.45
C GLY A 155 4.00 -9.61 10.95
N VAL A 156 3.72 -9.40 12.25
CA VAL A 156 2.40 -9.62 12.84
C VAL A 156 1.33 -8.78 12.14
N THR A 157 1.59 -7.47 11.92
CA THR A 157 0.60 -6.60 11.25
C THR A 157 0.37 -7.01 9.79
N LYS A 158 1.41 -7.47 9.08
CA LYS A 158 1.28 -7.92 7.69
C LYS A 158 0.58 -9.27 7.57
N ALA A 159 0.79 -10.19 8.51
CA ALA A 159 0.00 -11.42 8.62
C ALA A 159 -1.49 -11.12 8.87
N ALA A 160 -1.76 -10.15 9.76
CA ALA A 160 -3.13 -9.71 10.02
C ALA A 160 -3.79 -9.10 8.77
N ILE A 161 -3.08 -8.31 7.97
CA ILE A 161 -3.57 -7.77 6.68
C ILE A 161 -3.90 -8.90 5.69
N HIS A 162 -3.07 -9.95 5.60
CA HIS A 162 -3.35 -11.10 4.76
C HIS A 162 -4.64 -11.83 5.17
N PHE A 163 -4.86 -11.99 6.47
CA PHE A 163 -6.10 -12.57 6.98
C PHE A 163 -7.30 -11.64 6.76
N LEU A 164 -7.14 -10.34 7.03
CA LEU A 164 -8.16 -9.31 6.80
C LEU A 164 -8.62 -9.30 5.33
N THR A 165 -7.69 -9.39 4.38
CA THR A 165 -7.98 -9.47 2.95
C THR A 165 -9.00 -10.56 2.63
N LYS A 166 -8.80 -11.76 3.18
CA LYS A 166 -9.71 -12.90 2.99
C LYS A 166 -11.05 -12.69 3.72
N SER A 167 -11.01 -12.13 4.92
CA SER A 167 -12.20 -11.91 5.73
C SER A 167 -13.15 -10.88 5.13
N LEU A 168 -12.60 -9.82 4.50
CA LEU A 168 -13.41 -8.76 3.90
C LEU A 168 -14.14 -9.19 2.62
N VAL A 169 -13.77 -10.29 1.98
CA VAL A 169 -14.47 -10.80 0.77
C VAL A 169 -15.98 -10.92 1.02
N LYS A 170 -16.38 -11.49 2.17
CA LYS A 170 -17.80 -11.63 2.53
C LYS A 170 -18.51 -10.30 2.75
N GLU A 171 -17.78 -9.33 3.33
CA GLU A 171 -18.32 -8.01 3.61
C GLU A 171 -18.56 -7.18 2.34
N PHE A 172 -17.79 -7.45 1.28
CA PHE A 172 -17.84 -6.73 0.02
C PHE A 172 -18.61 -7.48 -1.09
N GLU A 173 -18.99 -8.75 -0.85
CA GLU A 173 -19.75 -9.58 -1.78
C GLU A 173 -21.01 -8.90 -2.32
N PRO A 174 -21.86 -8.22 -1.51
CA PRO A 174 -23.11 -7.65 -2.02
C PRO A 174 -22.95 -6.59 -3.12
N LYS A 175 -21.76 -5.99 -3.24
CA LYS A 175 -21.42 -5.02 -4.30
C LYS A 175 -20.48 -5.61 -5.37
N GLY A 176 -20.13 -6.89 -5.28
CA GLY A 176 -19.15 -7.52 -6.19
C GLY A 176 -17.75 -6.88 -6.14
N ILE A 177 -17.41 -6.18 -5.04
CA ILE A 177 -16.11 -5.54 -4.88
C ILE A 177 -15.07 -6.60 -4.54
N THR A 178 -13.96 -6.61 -5.27
CA THR A 178 -12.84 -7.52 -4.99
C THR A 178 -11.93 -6.98 -3.90
N VAL A 179 -11.40 -7.86 -3.06
CA VAL A 179 -10.45 -7.52 -2.00
C VAL A 179 -9.24 -8.43 -2.11
N ASN A 180 -8.06 -7.87 -2.38
CA ASN A 180 -6.83 -8.60 -2.55
C ASN A 180 -5.67 -7.94 -1.81
N ALA A 181 -4.55 -8.64 -1.68
CA ALA A 181 -3.28 -8.09 -1.21
C ALA A 181 -2.14 -8.48 -2.15
N ILE A 182 -1.15 -7.62 -2.27
CA ILE A 182 0.19 -7.99 -2.74
C ILE A 182 1.10 -8.22 -1.54
N ALA A 183 2.03 -9.16 -1.64
CA ALA A 183 3.00 -9.49 -0.60
C ALA A 183 4.44 -9.35 -1.15
N PRO A 184 4.97 -8.10 -1.24
CA PRO A 184 6.34 -7.88 -1.70
C PRO A 184 7.37 -8.46 -0.73
N GLY A 185 8.48 -8.97 -1.28
CA GLY A 185 9.70 -9.27 -0.55
C GLY A 185 10.60 -8.03 -0.40
N PHE A 186 11.86 -8.16 -0.80
CA PHE A 186 12.81 -7.04 -0.80
C PHE A 186 12.71 -6.27 -2.11
N ILE A 187 12.30 -5.00 -2.03
CA ILE A 187 12.09 -4.12 -3.18
C ILE A 187 12.97 -2.87 -3.03
N GLU A 188 13.62 -2.44 -4.12
CA GLU A 188 14.46 -1.24 -4.17
C GLU A 188 13.61 0.01 -3.91
N THR A 189 13.66 0.51 -2.69
CA THR A 189 12.89 1.67 -2.23
C THR A 189 13.68 2.46 -1.19
N PRO A 190 13.32 3.72 -0.90
CA PRO A 190 13.91 4.48 0.21
C PRO A 190 13.79 3.79 1.57
N TRP A 191 12.91 2.82 1.74
CA TRP A 191 12.80 1.98 2.93
C TRP A 191 14.12 1.29 3.31
N HIS A 192 14.95 1.00 2.32
CA HIS A 192 16.24 0.31 2.51
C HIS A 192 17.44 1.26 2.50
N SER A 193 17.25 2.59 2.45
CA SER A 193 18.34 3.57 2.30
C SER A 193 19.42 3.51 3.39
N ALA A 194 19.09 3.06 4.60
CA ALA A 194 20.04 2.90 5.70
C ALA A 194 20.75 1.53 5.72
N ARG A 195 20.49 0.65 4.73
CA ARG A 195 21.05 -0.70 4.69
C ARG A 195 22.49 -0.69 4.17
N THR A 196 23.38 -1.43 4.81
CA THR A 196 24.77 -1.58 4.35
C THR A 196 24.86 -2.49 3.12
N GLN A 197 25.92 -2.32 2.30
CA GLN A 197 26.18 -3.20 1.16
C GLN A 197 26.28 -4.68 1.56
N GLU A 198 26.94 -4.97 2.68
CA GLU A 198 27.01 -6.34 3.20
C GLU A 198 25.63 -6.95 3.46
N SER A 199 24.70 -6.14 3.99
CA SER A 199 23.31 -6.56 4.20
C SER A 199 22.58 -6.81 2.89
N TYR A 200 22.80 -5.96 1.86
CA TYR A 200 22.27 -6.18 0.51
C TYR A 200 22.79 -7.50 -0.08
N ASP A 201 24.10 -7.71 -0.06
CA ASP A 201 24.73 -8.91 -0.62
C ASP A 201 24.24 -10.19 0.07
N ARG A 202 24.08 -10.14 1.39
CA ARG A 202 23.55 -11.25 2.19
C ARG A 202 22.11 -11.59 1.79
N ILE A 203 21.26 -10.60 1.56
CA ILE A 203 19.87 -10.79 1.17
C ILE A 203 19.80 -11.29 -0.27
N ASN A 204 20.56 -10.69 -1.19
CA ASN A 204 20.60 -11.08 -2.59
C ASN A 204 20.99 -12.57 -2.76
N ARG A 205 21.88 -13.09 -1.90
CA ARG A 205 22.21 -14.52 -1.89
C ARG A 205 21.05 -15.43 -1.51
N LYS A 206 20.03 -14.90 -0.82
CA LYS A 206 18.83 -15.64 -0.39
C LYS A 206 17.64 -15.47 -1.35
N ILE A 207 17.77 -14.63 -2.34
CA ILE A 207 16.77 -14.44 -3.39
C ILE A 207 17.23 -15.25 -4.60
N ALA A 208 16.38 -16.11 -5.14
CA ALA A 208 16.75 -16.93 -6.30
C ALA A 208 17.13 -16.12 -7.54
N LEU A 209 16.54 -14.91 -7.70
CA LEU A 209 16.90 -13.96 -8.76
C LEU A 209 18.14 -13.10 -8.42
N HIS A 210 18.76 -13.28 -7.23
CA HIS A 210 19.96 -12.60 -6.75
C HIS A 210 19.93 -11.07 -6.83
N ARG A 211 18.75 -10.47 -6.76
CA ARG A 211 18.53 -9.03 -6.70
C ARG A 211 17.26 -8.69 -5.93
N PHE A 212 17.17 -7.47 -5.48
CA PHE A 212 15.88 -6.91 -5.06
C PHE A 212 14.95 -6.76 -6.26
N GLY A 213 13.65 -6.82 -6.03
CA GLY A 213 12.66 -6.43 -7.03
C GLY A 213 12.63 -4.93 -7.22
N THR A 214 12.09 -4.46 -8.33
CA THR A 214 11.88 -3.04 -8.59
C THR A 214 10.49 -2.59 -8.18
N VAL A 215 10.32 -1.29 -8.02
CA VAL A 215 9.00 -0.69 -7.72
C VAL A 215 8.03 -0.95 -8.87
N GLU A 216 8.52 -0.92 -10.11
CA GLU A 216 7.74 -1.14 -11.32
C GLU A 216 7.21 -2.57 -11.38
N GLU A 217 8.02 -3.59 -11.03
CA GLU A 217 7.58 -5.00 -10.97
C GLU A 217 6.42 -5.19 -10.00
N VAL A 218 6.44 -4.47 -8.87
CA VAL A 218 5.35 -4.50 -7.88
C VAL A 218 4.14 -3.72 -8.38
N ALA A 219 4.34 -2.57 -9.00
CA ALA A 219 3.28 -1.73 -9.54
C ALA A 219 2.50 -2.40 -10.68
N ASP A 220 3.21 -3.09 -11.59
CA ASP A 220 2.58 -3.88 -12.67
C ASP A 220 1.67 -4.96 -12.11
N MET A 221 2.11 -5.69 -11.08
CA MET A 221 1.27 -6.70 -10.44
C MET A 221 0.10 -6.06 -9.68
N ALA A 222 0.31 -4.95 -8.98
CA ALA A 222 -0.76 -4.22 -8.29
C ALA A 222 -1.86 -3.78 -9.28
N TYR A 223 -1.46 -3.25 -10.43
CA TYR A 223 -2.39 -2.87 -11.50
C TYR A 223 -3.14 -4.08 -12.07
N ALA A 224 -2.43 -5.19 -12.33
CA ALA A 224 -3.04 -6.42 -12.81
C ALA A 224 -4.08 -6.98 -11.82
N VAL A 225 -3.81 -6.93 -10.51
CA VAL A 225 -4.76 -7.35 -9.47
C VAL A 225 -5.97 -6.42 -9.41
N LEU A 226 -5.77 -5.10 -9.42
CA LEU A 226 -6.85 -4.10 -9.38
C LEU A 226 -7.79 -4.20 -10.59
N SER A 227 -7.25 -4.50 -11.77
CA SER A 227 -8.00 -4.59 -13.02
C SER A 227 -8.64 -5.97 -13.28
N ASN A 228 -8.30 -6.99 -12.48
CA ASN A 228 -8.82 -8.33 -12.66
C ASN A 228 -10.07 -8.58 -11.82
N GLY A 229 -11.24 -8.53 -12.43
CA GLY A 229 -12.53 -8.71 -11.73
C GLY A 229 -12.80 -10.13 -11.20
N TYR A 230 -11.89 -11.11 -11.42
CA TYR A 230 -12.07 -12.50 -10.92
C TYR A 230 -11.07 -12.88 -9.80
N MET A 231 -10.09 -12.02 -9.52
CA MET A 231 -9.22 -12.19 -8.36
C MET A 231 -9.89 -11.62 -7.12
N ASN A 232 -10.16 -12.47 -6.12
CA ASN A 232 -10.80 -12.06 -4.88
C ASN A 232 -10.31 -12.92 -3.71
N GLY A 233 -9.91 -12.31 -2.60
CA GLY A 233 -9.37 -12.97 -1.42
C GLY A 233 -7.92 -13.47 -1.57
N SER A 234 -7.22 -13.05 -2.62
CA SER A 234 -5.86 -13.51 -2.92
C SER A 234 -4.80 -12.66 -2.21
N VAL A 235 -3.71 -13.33 -1.83
CA VAL A 235 -2.45 -12.68 -1.42
C VAL A 235 -1.39 -13.07 -2.44
N VAL A 236 -0.91 -12.11 -3.21
CA VAL A 236 -0.01 -12.35 -4.35
C VAL A 236 1.43 -12.08 -3.96
N ASP A 237 2.25 -13.11 -3.95
CA ASP A 237 3.66 -13.05 -3.56
C ASP A 237 4.53 -12.49 -4.69
N ILE A 238 5.40 -11.51 -4.34
CA ILE A 238 6.33 -10.85 -5.28
C ILE A 238 7.68 -10.75 -4.58
N HIS A 239 8.47 -11.85 -4.55
CA HIS A 239 9.67 -11.94 -3.69
C HIS A 239 10.91 -12.56 -4.38
N GLY A 240 10.87 -12.78 -5.69
CA GLY A 240 12.02 -13.24 -6.46
C GLY A 240 12.52 -14.65 -6.07
N GLY A 241 11.67 -15.48 -5.43
CA GLY A 241 12.04 -16.81 -4.98
C GLY A 241 12.85 -16.83 -3.67
N TYR A 242 12.65 -15.88 -2.77
CA TYR A 242 13.39 -15.76 -1.50
C TYR A 242 13.35 -17.03 -0.64
N ASP A 243 12.27 -17.81 -0.66
CA ASP A 243 12.08 -19.02 0.15
C ASP A 243 12.76 -20.26 -0.40
N PHE A 244 13.21 -20.22 -1.64
CA PHE A 244 13.67 -21.41 -2.34
C PHE A 244 15.19 -21.46 -2.49
N PHE A 245 15.92 -20.55 -1.77
CA PHE A 245 17.38 -20.42 -1.91
C PHE A 245 18.12 -20.22 -0.59
#